data_f4e051a53c3e287b71078e30fd40f000
#
_entry.id   f4e051a53c3e287b71078e30fd40f000
#
_cell.length_a   1.000
_cell.length_b   1.000
_cell.length_c   1.000
_cell.angle_alpha   90.00
_cell.angle_beta   90.00
_cell.angle_gamma   90.00
#
_symmetry.space_group_name_H-M   'P 1'
#
loop_
_entity.id
_entity.type
_entity.pdbx_description
1 polymer ?
#
loop_
_entity_poly.entity_id
_entity_poly.type
_entity_poly.pdbx_seq_one_letter_code
_entity_poly.pdbx_strand_id
1 'polypeptide(L)'
;MTQSLILDPLSSCPPLQIAGFDIRVLLSGNDAQAVEVFLTTGKEGTGPAPHSHPWDETFFVLRGSIVFGIGTHENSVGPGNLVHVQGGERHWYRFGDEEGEFLSFTSGKAAAAMYRELGALESNAPKTAYKAVAIRHGQESR
;
A
#
# COMPACT_ATOMS: atom_id res chain seq x y z
N MET A 1 24.14 1.48 -2.91
CA MET A 1 24.21 2.32 -4.11
C MET A 1 22.96 2.13 -4.94
N THR A 2 22.31 3.22 -5.30
CA THR A 2 21.14 3.19 -6.18
C THR A 2 21.55 3.28 -7.65
N GLN A 3 20.77 2.71 -8.55
CA GLN A 3 21.04 2.80 -9.98
C GLN A 3 19.72 2.96 -10.74
N SER A 4 19.81 3.52 -11.94
CA SER A 4 18.65 3.63 -12.83
C SER A 4 18.24 2.25 -13.32
N LEU A 5 16.91 2.02 -13.46
CA LEU A 5 16.40 0.74 -13.92
C LEU A 5 15.12 0.94 -14.75
N ILE A 6 14.81 -0.09 -15.53
CA ILE A 6 13.56 -0.20 -16.26
C ILE A 6 12.93 -1.54 -15.85
N LEU A 7 11.67 -1.51 -15.44
CA LEU A 7 10.97 -2.70 -14.93
C LEU A 7 9.75 -3.03 -15.78
N ASP A 8 9.51 -4.32 -15.91
CA ASP A 8 8.18 -4.84 -16.20
C ASP A 8 7.63 -5.40 -14.88
N PRO A 9 6.69 -4.70 -14.21
CA PRO A 9 6.24 -5.12 -12.88
C PRO A 9 5.67 -6.54 -12.84
N LEU A 10 4.98 -6.96 -13.88
CA LEU A 10 4.34 -8.27 -13.90
C LEU A 10 5.34 -9.42 -13.95
N SER A 11 6.48 -9.22 -14.59
CA SER A 11 7.51 -10.25 -14.70
C SER A 11 8.62 -10.12 -13.67
N SER A 12 8.91 -8.91 -13.19
CA SER A 12 10.06 -8.62 -12.34
C SER A 12 9.74 -8.47 -10.86
N CYS A 13 8.49 -8.18 -10.52
CA CYS A 13 8.08 -7.88 -9.15
C CYS A 13 6.97 -8.83 -8.71
N PRO A 14 7.31 -9.97 -8.07
CA PRO A 14 6.29 -10.91 -7.63
C PRO A 14 5.36 -10.29 -6.59
N PRO A 15 4.05 -10.64 -6.62
CA PRO A 15 3.11 -10.05 -5.68
C PRO A 15 3.29 -10.60 -4.27
N LEU A 16 3.19 -9.71 -3.29
CA LEU A 16 3.01 -10.06 -1.88
C LEU A 16 1.51 -10.09 -1.60
N GLN A 17 1.01 -11.20 -1.09
CA GLN A 17 -0.40 -11.33 -0.72
C GLN A 17 -0.58 -10.89 0.73
N ILE A 18 -1.37 -9.85 0.93
CA ILE A 18 -1.59 -9.24 2.25
C ILE A 18 -3.09 -9.00 2.42
N ALA A 19 -3.72 -9.70 3.37
CA ALA A 19 -5.11 -9.45 3.78
C ALA A 19 -6.12 -9.38 2.60
N GLY A 20 -5.93 -10.21 1.57
CA GLY A 20 -6.85 -10.32 0.44
C GLY A 20 -6.53 -9.42 -0.74
N PHE A 21 -5.46 -8.67 -0.70
CA PHE A 21 -4.99 -7.87 -1.83
C PHE A 21 -3.51 -8.15 -2.11
N ASP A 22 -3.07 -7.82 -3.32
CA ASP A 22 -1.71 -8.06 -3.79
C ASP A 22 -0.95 -6.75 -3.89
N ILE A 23 0.26 -6.73 -3.35
CA ILE A 23 1.18 -5.59 -3.47
C ILE A 23 2.45 -6.06 -4.17
N ARG A 24 2.84 -5.37 -5.24
CA ARG A 24 4.13 -5.56 -5.89
C ARG A 24 5.05 -4.41 -5.52
N VAL A 25 6.22 -4.72 -4.99
CA VAL A 25 7.23 -3.71 -4.65
C VAL A 25 8.01 -3.40 -5.94
N LEU A 26 7.80 -2.21 -6.49
CA LEU A 26 8.47 -1.78 -7.73
C LEU A 26 9.81 -1.11 -7.43
N LEU A 27 9.83 -0.22 -6.47
CA LEU A 27 11.04 0.41 -5.95
C LEU A 27 11.00 0.36 -4.44
N SER A 28 12.11 0.00 -3.83
CA SER A 28 12.26 0.03 -2.38
C SER A 28 13.39 0.98 -1.97
N GLY A 29 13.58 1.16 -0.68
CA GLY A 29 14.70 1.94 -0.15
C GLY A 29 16.08 1.42 -0.53
N ASN A 30 16.17 0.21 -1.10
CA ASN A 30 17.42 -0.33 -1.66
C ASN A 30 17.66 0.17 -3.08
N ASP A 31 16.63 0.62 -3.79
CA ASP A 31 16.71 1.04 -5.19
C ASP A 31 16.72 2.56 -5.33
N ALA A 32 16.05 3.26 -4.44
CA ALA A 32 15.84 4.71 -4.52
C ALA A 32 16.09 5.37 -3.16
N GLN A 33 16.47 6.65 -3.18
CA GLN A 33 16.83 7.37 -1.95
C GLN A 33 15.62 7.97 -1.22
N ALA A 34 14.63 8.45 -1.96
CA ALA A 34 13.59 9.31 -1.39
C ALA A 34 12.18 8.70 -1.47
N VAL A 35 11.97 7.74 -2.34
CA VAL A 35 10.62 7.23 -2.62
C VAL A 35 10.64 5.73 -2.80
N GLU A 36 9.60 5.07 -2.31
CA GLU A 36 9.27 3.68 -2.65
C GLU A 36 8.02 3.68 -3.50
N VAL A 37 7.89 2.72 -4.41
CA VAL A 37 6.76 2.64 -5.34
C VAL A 37 6.19 1.23 -5.34
N PHE A 38 4.86 1.15 -5.29
CA PHE A 38 4.13 -0.12 -5.23
C PHE A 38 2.99 -0.14 -6.24
N LEU A 39 2.71 -1.34 -6.75
CA LEU A 39 1.51 -1.60 -7.54
C LEU A 39 0.61 -2.51 -6.74
N THR A 40 -0.57 -2.04 -6.39
CA THR A 40 -1.53 -2.77 -5.55
C THR A 40 -2.78 -3.10 -6.35
N THR A 41 -3.18 -4.37 -6.28
CA THR A 41 -4.40 -4.88 -6.92
C THR A 41 -5.25 -5.55 -5.86
N GLY A 42 -6.54 -5.27 -5.84
CA GLY A 42 -7.47 -5.82 -4.86
C GLY A 42 -8.82 -6.13 -5.42
N LYS A 43 -9.47 -7.12 -4.82
CA LYS A 43 -10.84 -7.51 -5.14
C LYS A 43 -11.82 -6.64 -4.38
N GLU A 44 -13.07 -6.61 -4.87
CA GLU A 44 -14.17 -5.90 -4.22
C GLU A 44 -14.18 -6.09 -2.71
N GLY A 45 -14.30 -5.00 -1.98
CA GLY A 45 -14.43 -4.98 -0.53
C GLY A 45 -13.14 -5.15 0.26
N THR A 46 -12.01 -5.44 -0.38
CA THR A 46 -10.73 -5.59 0.33
C THR A 46 -10.05 -4.24 0.53
N GLY A 47 -9.20 -4.16 1.53
CA GLY A 47 -8.44 -2.97 1.88
C GLY A 47 -8.07 -2.97 3.36
N PRO A 48 -7.10 -2.14 3.75
CA PRO A 48 -6.66 -2.08 5.14
C PRO A 48 -7.68 -1.36 6.02
N ALA A 49 -7.74 -1.77 7.29
CA ALA A 49 -8.48 -1.03 8.30
C ALA A 49 -7.82 0.35 8.54
N PRO A 50 -8.56 1.30 9.17
CA PRO A 50 -7.99 2.59 9.49
C PRO A 50 -6.66 2.51 10.24
N HIS A 51 -5.69 3.29 9.77
CA HIS A 51 -4.32 3.30 10.31
C HIS A 51 -3.66 4.64 10.05
N SER A 52 -2.50 4.84 10.62
CA SER A 52 -1.63 5.99 10.33
C SER A 52 -0.18 5.54 10.34
N HIS A 53 0.67 6.27 9.66
CA HIS A 53 2.12 6.04 9.64
C HIS A 53 2.84 7.38 9.42
N PRO A 54 4.10 7.49 9.83
CA PRO A 54 4.80 8.77 9.75
C PRO A 54 5.21 9.21 8.34
N TRP A 55 5.19 8.31 7.36
CA TRP A 55 5.56 8.66 5.98
C TRP A 55 4.36 9.14 5.18
N ASP A 56 4.62 9.98 4.18
CA ASP A 56 3.63 10.40 3.19
C ASP A 56 3.29 9.24 2.26
N GLU A 57 2.05 9.20 1.80
CA GLU A 57 1.62 8.22 0.81
C GLU A 57 0.73 8.87 -0.24
N THR A 58 1.06 8.62 -1.51
CA THR A 58 0.30 9.14 -2.65
C THR A 58 -0.16 7.97 -3.51
N PHE A 59 -1.42 8.00 -3.92
CA PHE A 59 -2.04 6.95 -4.72
C PHE A 59 -2.46 7.53 -6.07
N PHE A 60 -2.22 6.78 -7.14
CA PHE A 60 -2.73 7.10 -8.47
C PHE A 60 -3.53 5.92 -8.98
N VAL A 61 -4.85 6.10 -9.16
CA VAL A 61 -5.75 5.00 -9.52
C VAL A 61 -5.62 4.69 -11.00
N LEU A 62 -5.39 3.41 -11.30
CA LEU A 62 -5.24 2.90 -12.66
C LEU A 62 -6.50 2.24 -13.17
N ARG A 63 -7.24 1.54 -12.29
CA ARG A 63 -8.38 0.71 -12.68
C ARG A 63 -9.35 0.54 -11.51
N GLY A 64 -10.64 0.45 -11.83
CA GLY A 64 -11.69 0.20 -10.85
C GLY A 64 -12.07 1.44 -10.05
N SER A 65 -12.98 1.28 -9.09
CA SER A 65 -13.37 2.32 -8.14
C SER A 65 -12.83 1.97 -6.77
N ILE A 66 -12.39 2.98 -6.05
CA ILE A 66 -11.80 2.81 -4.72
C ILE A 66 -12.37 3.87 -3.79
N VAL A 67 -12.82 3.47 -2.61
CA VAL A 67 -13.23 4.41 -1.57
C VAL A 67 -12.04 4.67 -0.67
N PHE A 68 -11.68 5.95 -0.51
CA PHE A 68 -10.64 6.38 0.43
C PHE A 68 -11.26 7.13 1.58
N GLY A 69 -10.89 6.74 2.79
CA GLY A 69 -11.19 7.49 4.00
C GLY A 69 -9.93 8.22 4.46
N ILE A 70 -10.01 9.54 4.64
CA ILE A 70 -8.92 10.37 5.13
C ILE A 70 -9.46 11.23 6.26
N GLY A 71 -8.94 11.05 7.47
CA GLY A 71 -9.51 11.69 8.66
C GLY A 71 -10.96 11.25 8.84
N THR A 72 -11.90 12.18 8.73
CA THR A 72 -13.34 11.94 8.85
C THR A 72 -14.08 11.96 7.51
N HIS A 73 -13.38 12.10 6.40
CA HIS A 73 -13.95 12.20 5.06
C HIS A 73 -13.79 10.93 4.27
N GLU A 74 -14.80 10.60 3.48
CA GLU A 74 -14.76 9.50 2.52
C GLU A 74 -14.99 10.02 1.12
N ASN A 75 -14.24 9.50 0.15
CA ASN A 75 -14.41 9.83 -1.25
C ASN A 75 -14.26 8.58 -2.11
N SER A 76 -15.13 8.43 -3.09
CA SER A 76 -15.00 7.41 -4.12
C SER A 76 -14.21 8.00 -5.28
N VAL A 77 -13.17 7.31 -5.71
CA VAL A 77 -12.29 7.74 -6.80
C VAL A 77 -12.18 6.66 -7.85
N GLY A 78 -11.76 7.05 -9.05
CA GLY A 78 -11.62 6.15 -10.19
C GLY A 78 -10.34 6.42 -10.96
N PRO A 79 -10.17 5.74 -12.14
CA PRO A 79 -8.95 5.85 -12.92
C PRO A 79 -8.57 7.28 -13.24
N GLY A 80 -7.29 7.61 -13.07
CA GLY A 80 -6.75 8.94 -13.29
C GLY A 80 -6.86 9.89 -12.11
N ASN A 81 -7.51 9.48 -11.01
CA ASN A 81 -7.55 10.29 -9.80
C ASN A 81 -6.30 10.05 -8.96
N LEU A 82 -5.83 11.10 -8.32
CA LEU A 82 -4.71 11.07 -7.39
C LEU A 82 -5.21 11.38 -5.99
N VAL A 83 -4.76 10.59 -5.01
CA VAL A 83 -5.05 10.79 -3.59
C VAL A 83 -3.72 10.94 -2.85
N HIS A 84 -3.57 12.00 -2.07
CA HIS A 84 -2.38 12.21 -1.25
C HIS A 84 -2.75 12.23 0.22
N VAL A 85 -2.04 11.42 1.01
CA VAL A 85 -2.18 11.35 2.46
C VAL A 85 -0.86 11.76 3.07
N GLN A 86 -0.86 12.84 3.83
CA GLN A 86 0.36 13.27 4.51
C GLN A 86 0.66 12.39 5.73
N GLY A 87 1.93 12.30 6.07
CA GLY A 87 2.37 11.51 7.23
C GLY A 87 1.63 11.86 8.50
N GLY A 88 1.26 10.85 9.26
CA GLY A 88 0.54 11.00 10.52
C GLY A 88 -0.98 11.04 10.39
N GLU A 89 -1.54 11.21 9.21
CA GLU A 89 -2.98 11.29 9.05
C GLU A 89 -3.61 9.90 9.01
N ARG A 90 -4.71 9.75 9.75
CA ARG A 90 -5.49 8.50 9.79
C ARG A 90 -6.18 8.30 8.44
N HIS A 91 -6.01 7.12 7.85
CA HIS A 91 -6.59 6.80 6.55
C HIS A 91 -6.84 5.31 6.38
N TRP A 92 -7.64 4.98 5.39
CA TRP A 92 -7.95 3.63 4.95
C TRP A 92 -8.44 3.68 3.51
N TYR A 93 -8.50 2.52 2.85
CA TYR A 93 -9.15 2.41 1.55
C TYR A 93 -9.85 1.07 1.42
N ARG A 94 -10.78 1.00 0.47
CA ARG A 94 -11.51 -0.22 0.15
C ARG A 94 -11.78 -0.25 -1.34
N PHE A 95 -11.42 -1.36 -2.00
CA PHE A 95 -11.76 -1.56 -3.39
C PHE A 95 -13.28 -1.67 -3.53
N GLY A 96 -13.83 -1.08 -4.60
CA GLY A 96 -15.27 -0.99 -4.84
C GLY A 96 -15.84 -2.21 -5.55
N ASP A 97 -16.76 -1.97 -6.49
CA ASP A 97 -17.58 -3.02 -7.07
C ASP A 97 -16.86 -3.98 -8.02
N GLU A 98 -15.64 -3.71 -8.35
CA GLU A 98 -14.82 -4.54 -9.24
C GLU A 98 -13.39 -4.57 -8.76
N GLU A 99 -12.58 -5.44 -9.36
CA GLU A 99 -11.16 -5.47 -9.07
C GLU A 99 -10.53 -4.13 -9.42
N GLY A 100 -9.80 -3.57 -8.48
CA GLY A 100 -9.16 -2.28 -8.62
C GLY A 100 -7.64 -2.36 -8.58
N GLU A 101 -7.00 -1.31 -9.08
CA GLU A 101 -5.55 -1.23 -9.13
C GLU A 101 -5.10 0.21 -9.00
N PHE A 102 -4.03 0.42 -8.22
CA PHE A 102 -3.40 1.73 -8.11
C PHE A 102 -1.88 1.60 -7.97
N LEU A 103 -1.18 2.67 -8.36
CA LEU A 103 0.20 2.87 -7.95
C LEU A 103 0.19 3.66 -6.64
N SER A 104 1.09 3.33 -5.73
CA SER A 104 1.32 4.16 -4.55
C SER A 104 2.79 4.51 -4.41
N PHE A 105 3.03 5.67 -3.82
CA PHE A 105 4.35 6.26 -3.62
C PHE A 105 4.45 6.62 -2.16
N THR A 106 5.49 6.12 -1.48
CA THR A 106 5.71 6.44 -0.07
C THR A 106 7.07 7.12 0.10
N SER A 107 7.14 8.05 1.04
CA SER A 107 8.42 8.65 1.40
C SER A 107 9.17 7.73 2.37
N GLY A 108 10.51 7.80 2.35
CA GLY A 108 11.34 7.01 3.25
C GLY A 108 11.54 5.58 2.80
N LYS A 109 11.81 4.69 3.76
CA LYS A 109 12.25 3.31 3.49
C LYS A 109 11.48 2.24 4.29
N ALA A 110 10.45 2.63 5.02
CA ALA A 110 9.79 1.72 5.96
C ALA A 110 8.70 0.86 5.32
N ALA A 111 7.99 1.37 4.33
CA ALA A 111 6.82 0.70 3.79
C ALA A 111 7.15 -0.63 3.10
N ALA A 112 8.18 -0.67 2.25
CA ALA A 112 8.56 -1.90 1.57
C ALA A 112 8.98 -3.00 2.55
N ALA A 113 9.76 -2.66 3.57
CA ALA A 113 10.16 -3.60 4.61
C ALA A 113 8.94 -4.16 5.36
N MET A 114 7.99 -3.29 5.69
CA MET A 114 6.74 -3.68 6.33
C MET A 114 5.93 -4.64 5.46
N TYR A 115 5.71 -4.31 4.19
CA TYR A 115 4.94 -5.16 3.28
C TYR A 115 5.59 -6.53 3.08
N ARG A 116 6.90 -6.59 2.99
CA ARG A 116 7.61 -7.87 2.86
C ARG A 116 7.42 -8.76 4.08
N GLU A 117 7.46 -8.18 5.28
CA GLU A 117 7.17 -8.93 6.51
C GLU A 117 5.70 -9.36 6.58
N LEU A 118 4.76 -8.47 6.24
CA LEU A 118 3.34 -8.82 6.21
C LEU A 118 3.06 -9.94 5.21
N GLY A 119 3.66 -9.88 4.04
CA GLY A 119 3.51 -10.91 3.00
C GLY A 119 4.13 -12.25 3.35
N ALA A 120 5.06 -12.29 4.30
CA ALA A 120 5.67 -13.52 4.79
C ALA A 120 4.85 -14.21 5.88
N LEU A 121 3.81 -13.56 6.42
CA LEU A 121 2.93 -14.18 7.40
C LEU A 121 2.09 -15.28 6.75
N GLU A 122 1.79 -16.32 7.51
CA GLU A 122 0.88 -17.39 7.08
C GLU A 122 -0.51 -16.81 6.76
N SER A 123 -1.19 -17.36 5.76
CA SER A 123 -2.50 -16.87 5.33
C SER A 123 -3.56 -16.89 6.44
N ASN A 124 -3.38 -17.77 7.43
CA ASN A 124 -4.27 -17.91 8.59
C ASN A 124 -3.73 -17.19 9.83
N ALA A 125 -2.69 -16.37 9.70
CA ALA A 125 -2.16 -15.64 10.83
C ALA A 125 -3.23 -14.73 11.45
N PRO A 126 -3.26 -14.60 12.79
CA PRO A 126 -4.26 -13.75 13.44
C PRO A 126 -4.00 -12.28 13.16
N LYS A 127 -5.04 -11.47 13.26
CA LYS A 127 -4.93 -10.01 13.07
C LYS A 127 -3.89 -9.37 13.97
N THR A 128 -3.68 -9.93 15.16
CA THR A 128 -2.66 -9.44 16.11
C THR A 128 -1.24 -9.58 15.55
N ALA A 129 -0.97 -10.61 14.74
CA ALA A 129 0.33 -10.77 14.09
C ALA A 129 0.58 -9.69 13.03
N TYR A 130 -0.44 -9.36 12.22
CA TYR A 130 -0.37 -8.26 11.26
C TYR A 130 -0.14 -6.92 11.96
N LYS A 131 -0.88 -6.66 13.04
CA LYS A 131 -0.69 -5.45 13.84
C LYS A 131 0.71 -5.34 14.42
N ALA A 132 1.25 -6.43 14.95
CA ALA A 132 2.59 -6.43 15.53
C ALA A 132 3.67 -6.07 14.49
N VAL A 133 3.57 -6.62 13.28
CA VAL A 133 4.47 -6.27 12.19
C VAL A 133 4.34 -4.78 11.83
N ALA A 134 3.11 -4.30 11.64
CA ALA A 134 2.86 -2.91 11.28
C ALA A 134 3.46 -1.95 12.32
N ILE A 135 3.23 -2.21 13.59
CA ILE A 135 3.73 -1.36 14.69
C ILE A 135 5.26 -1.30 14.67
N ARG A 136 5.95 -2.42 14.46
CA ARG A 136 7.41 -2.43 14.40
C ARG A 136 7.97 -1.53 13.29
N HIS A 137 7.22 -1.32 12.24
CA HIS A 137 7.61 -0.46 11.11
C HIS A 137 7.03 0.95 11.20
N GLY A 138 6.33 1.29 12.26
CA GLY A 138 5.83 2.64 12.50
C GLY A 138 4.37 2.88 12.10
N GLN A 139 3.64 1.85 11.65
CA GLN A 139 2.23 1.98 11.31
C GLN A 139 1.37 1.64 12.52
N GLU A 140 0.45 2.55 12.85
CA GLU A 140 -0.47 2.40 13.97
C GLU A 140 -1.89 2.14 13.46
N SER A 141 -2.61 1.23 14.13
CA SER A 141 -4.03 1.00 13.87
C SER A 141 -4.87 1.95 14.72
N ARG A 142 -5.85 2.61 14.09
CA ARG A 142 -6.67 3.60 14.77
C ARG A 142 -8.14 3.39 14.49
#